data_8bf14c944e38c8a176ee1ba4bd37b526
#
_entry.id   8bf14c944e38c8a176ee1ba4bd37b526
#
_cell.length_a   1.000
_cell.length_b   1.000
_cell.length_c   1.000
_cell.angle_alpha   90.00
_cell.angle_beta   90.00
_cell.angle_gamma   90.00
#
_symmetry.space_group_name_H-M   'P 1'
#
loop_
_entity.id
_entity.type
_entity.pdbx_description
1 polymer ?
#
loop_
_entity_poly.entity_id
_entity_poly.type
_entity_poly.pdbx_seq_one_letter_code
_entity_poly.pdbx_strand_id
1 'polypeptide(L)'
;MAAERRRRRLSMGMACLEKWAATASQVEKNAVYEALFAVSDGSVRQSHKVLDDVQRNGEYFVVVRDNLVVKVGIHPFNTFSIVYIGSLDDSPDLDLDVA
;
A
#
# COMPACT_ATOMS: atom_id res chain seq x y z
N MET A 1 9.64 -26.87 -7.00
CA MET A 1 9.92 -25.61 -7.03
C MET A 1 9.09 -24.83 -6.10
N ALA A 2 9.70 -24.00 -5.49
CA ALA A 2 8.97 -23.22 -4.57
C ALA A 2 7.78 -22.68 -5.28
N ALA A 3 6.73 -22.67 -4.57
CA ALA A 3 5.56 -22.11 -5.11
C ALA A 3 5.88 -20.73 -5.62
N GLU A 4 5.64 -20.56 -6.86
CA GLU A 4 5.85 -19.29 -7.42
C GLU A 4 4.90 -18.33 -6.79
N ARG A 5 5.42 -17.29 -6.21
CA ARG A 5 4.59 -16.22 -5.76
C ARG A 5 4.06 -15.53 -6.98
N ARG A 6 2.75 -15.53 -7.11
CA ARG A 6 2.15 -14.76 -8.16
C ARG A 6 2.24 -13.31 -7.80
N ARG A 7 2.88 -12.55 -8.64
CA ARG A 7 2.98 -11.12 -8.40
C ARG A 7 1.65 -10.47 -8.66
N ARG A 8 1.26 -9.59 -7.75
CA ARG A 8 0.09 -8.76 -7.96
C ARG A 8 0.46 -7.62 -8.88
N ARG A 9 -0.43 -7.27 -9.77
CA ARG A 9 -0.23 -6.17 -10.70
C ARG A 9 -1.08 -4.98 -10.26
N LEU A 10 -0.52 -3.78 -10.41
CA LEU A 10 -1.27 -2.57 -10.14
C LEU A 10 -2.35 -2.39 -11.20
N SER A 11 -3.61 -2.35 -10.77
CA SER A 11 -4.73 -2.20 -11.68
C SER A 11 -5.28 -0.78 -11.71
N MET A 12 -5.25 -0.08 -10.57
CA MET A 12 -5.79 1.28 -10.47
C MET A 12 -4.96 2.07 -9.48
N GLY A 13 -4.94 3.39 -9.67
CA GLY A 13 -4.27 4.27 -8.73
C GLY A 13 -2.95 4.85 -9.23
N MET A 14 -2.59 4.60 -10.49
CA MET A 14 -1.36 5.18 -11.04
C MET A 14 -1.43 6.71 -11.00
N ALA A 15 -2.60 7.30 -11.27
CA ALA A 15 -2.76 8.74 -11.20
C ALA A 15 -2.55 9.26 -9.78
N CYS A 16 -3.00 8.52 -8.78
CA CYS A 16 -2.77 8.86 -7.38
C CYS A 16 -1.27 8.87 -7.06
N LEU A 17 -0.57 7.85 -7.53
CA LEU A 17 0.87 7.75 -7.33
C LEU A 17 1.60 8.90 -8.02
N GLU A 18 1.27 9.18 -9.24
CA GLU A 18 1.92 10.24 -10.01
C GLU A 18 1.68 11.61 -9.39
N LYS A 19 0.45 11.87 -8.96
CA LYS A 19 0.10 13.13 -8.33
C LYS A 19 0.89 13.32 -7.03
N TRP A 20 0.93 12.28 -6.21
CA TRP A 20 1.68 12.36 -4.97
C TRP A 20 3.18 12.52 -5.23
N ALA A 21 3.72 11.76 -6.18
CA ALA A 21 5.15 11.76 -6.48
C ALA A 21 5.63 13.11 -6.99
N ALA A 22 4.75 13.90 -7.59
CA ALA A 22 5.13 15.20 -8.14
C ALA A 22 5.67 16.15 -7.07
N THR A 23 5.26 15.99 -5.81
CA THR A 23 5.71 16.85 -4.71
C THR A 23 6.45 16.12 -3.62
N ALA A 24 6.64 14.81 -3.77
CA ALA A 24 7.29 14.01 -2.74
C ALA A 24 8.82 14.11 -2.86
N SER A 25 9.49 13.97 -1.72
CA SER A 25 10.96 13.90 -1.72
C SER A 25 11.41 12.55 -2.27
N GLN A 26 12.71 12.47 -2.63
CA GLN A 26 13.24 11.21 -3.13
C GLN A 26 13.22 10.12 -2.06
N VAL A 27 13.44 10.49 -0.80
CA VAL A 27 13.36 9.53 0.31
C VAL A 27 11.95 8.98 0.43
N GLU A 28 10.95 9.84 0.35
CA GLU A 28 9.56 9.41 0.40
C GLU A 28 9.19 8.53 -0.78
N LYS A 29 9.63 8.90 -1.98
CA LYS A 29 9.37 8.08 -3.17
C LYS A 29 9.97 6.69 -3.02
N ASN A 30 11.20 6.61 -2.55
CA ASN A 30 11.85 5.32 -2.35
C ASN A 30 11.07 4.46 -1.36
N ALA A 31 10.61 5.06 -0.26
CA ALA A 31 9.84 4.33 0.75
C ALA A 31 8.54 3.79 0.19
N VAL A 32 7.83 4.60 -0.59
CA VAL A 32 6.57 4.17 -1.19
C VAL A 32 6.81 3.09 -2.24
N TYR A 33 7.83 3.25 -3.07
CA TYR A 33 8.12 2.24 -4.09
C TYR A 33 8.49 0.91 -3.46
N GLU A 34 9.28 0.92 -2.38
CA GLU A 34 9.59 -0.32 -1.64
C GLU A 34 8.31 -0.98 -1.11
N ALA A 35 7.40 -0.17 -0.57
CA ALA A 35 6.14 -0.70 -0.06
C ALA A 35 5.30 -1.31 -1.19
N LEU A 36 5.23 -0.64 -2.32
CA LEU A 36 4.46 -1.14 -3.46
C LEU A 36 5.05 -2.42 -4.04
N PHE A 37 6.37 -2.50 -4.13
CA PHE A 37 7.02 -3.74 -4.55
C PHE A 37 6.73 -4.88 -3.60
N ALA A 38 6.72 -4.60 -2.29
CA ALA A 38 6.41 -5.63 -1.29
C ALA A 38 4.94 -6.09 -1.41
N VAL A 39 4.02 -5.17 -1.69
CA VAL A 39 2.63 -5.55 -1.97
C VAL A 39 2.57 -6.42 -3.21
N SER A 40 3.28 -6.02 -4.25
CA SER A 40 3.28 -6.75 -5.51
C SER A 40 3.78 -8.18 -5.35
N ASP A 41 4.87 -8.37 -4.60
CA ASP A 41 5.45 -9.72 -4.48
C ASP A 41 4.90 -10.52 -3.30
N GLY A 42 4.00 -9.93 -2.52
CA GLY A 42 3.35 -10.63 -1.42
C GLY A 42 4.13 -10.64 -0.11
N SER A 43 5.24 -9.92 -0.02
CA SER A 43 6.09 -9.93 1.18
C SER A 43 5.84 -8.75 2.12
N VAL A 44 4.83 -7.93 1.86
CA VAL A 44 4.65 -6.67 2.56
C VAL A 44 4.52 -6.85 4.08
N ARG A 45 3.84 -7.90 4.52
CA ARG A 45 3.63 -8.09 5.96
C ARG A 45 4.88 -8.55 6.68
N GLN A 46 5.85 -9.13 5.97
CA GLN A 46 7.13 -9.51 6.57
C GLN A 46 8.12 -8.34 6.63
N SER A 47 7.97 -7.37 5.74
CA SER A 47 8.94 -6.30 5.61
C SER A 47 8.46 -4.94 6.09
N HIS A 48 7.16 -4.77 6.25
CA HIS A 48 6.56 -3.47 6.60
C HIS A 48 5.49 -3.63 7.67
N LYS A 49 5.22 -2.54 8.36
CA LYS A 49 4.09 -2.49 9.28
C LYS A 49 2.81 -2.33 8.45
N VAL A 50 1.83 -3.17 8.71
CA VAL A 50 0.57 -3.16 7.97
C VAL A 50 -0.58 -3.09 8.95
N LEU A 51 -1.52 -2.19 8.69
CA LEU A 51 -2.75 -2.04 9.47
C LEU A 51 -3.92 -2.41 8.57
N ASP A 52 -4.77 -3.31 9.04
CA ASP A 52 -5.91 -3.74 8.25
C ASP A 52 -7.09 -2.79 8.40
N ASP A 53 -7.83 -2.62 7.32
CA ASP A 53 -9.08 -1.87 7.36
C ASP A 53 -10.17 -2.82 7.83
N VAL A 54 -10.60 -2.65 9.08
CA VAL A 54 -11.53 -3.60 9.72
C VAL A 54 -12.88 -3.65 9.02
N GLN A 55 -13.26 -2.60 8.32
CA GLN A 55 -14.54 -2.59 7.63
C GLN A 55 -14.50 -3.31 6.30
N ARG A 56 -13.32 -3.58 5.79
CA ARG A 56 -13.14 -4.19 4.47
C ARG A 56 -12.61 -5.62 4.54
N ASN A 57 -12.59 -6.22 5.73
CA ASN A 57 -12.27 -7.65 5.92
C ASN A 57 -10.99 -8.09 5.22
N GLY A 58 -9.97 -7.25 5.24
CA GLY A 58 -8.70 -7.61 4.64
C GLY A 58 -8.59 -7.32 3.15
N GLU A 59 -9.66 -6.83 2.53
CA GLU A 59 -9.59 -6.42 1.14
C GLU A 59 -8.78 -5.13 0.98
N TYR A 60 -8.68 -4.35 2.06
CA TYR A 60 -7.91 -3.11 2.06
C TYR A 60 -7.02 -3.09 3.28
N PHE A 61 -5.82 -2.55 3.12
CA PHE A 61 -4.92 -2.36 4.25
C PHE A 61 -4.00 -1.18 3.98
N VAL A 62 -3.32 -0.74 5.03
CA VAL A 62 -2.44 0.42 4.98
C VAL A 62 -1.03 -0.02 5.35
N VAL A 63 -0.09 0.28 4.49
CA VAL A 63 1.32 0.06 4.78
C VAL A 63 1.86 1.33 5.41
N VAL A 64 2.49 1.20 6.57
CA VAL A 64 2.97 2.35 7.34
C VAL A 64 4.48 2.33 7.42
N ARG A 65 5.09 3.48 7.14
CA ARG A 65 6.52 3.68 7.34
C ARG A 65 6.74 5.07 7.89
N ASP A 66 7.06 5.15 9.19
CA ASP A 66 7.13 6.40 9.93
C ASP A 66 5.77 7.12 9.82
N ASN A 67 5.74 8.34 9.32
CA ASN A 67 4.49 9.07 9.16
C ASN A 67 3.89 8.95 7.76
N LEU A 68 4.48 8.11 6.93
CA LEU A 68 4.04 7.93 5.54
C LEU A 68 3.19 6.67 5.44
N VAL A 69 2.05 6.78 4.79
CA VAL A 69 1.14 5.65 4.63
C VAL A 69 0.74 5.47 3.18
N VAL A 70 0.55 4.22 2.80
CA VAL A 70 0.01 3.84 1.49
C VAL A 70 -1.15 2.92 1.74
N LYS A 71 -2.35 3.34 1.36
CA LYS A 71 -3.52 2.48 1.45
C LYS A 71 -3.72 1.78 0.13
N VAL A 72 -3.84 0.47 0.18
CA VAL A 72 -4.03 -0.35 -1.01
C VAL A 72 -5.25 -1.24 -0.85
N GLY A 73 -5.85 -1.57 -2.00
CA GLY A 73 -6.94 -2.54 -2.05
C GLY A 73 -6.47 -3.76 -2.82
N ILE A 74 -6.86 -4.93 -2.34
CA ILE A 74 -6.52 -6.20 -2.98
C ILE A 74 -7.74 -6.68 -3.77
N HIS A 75 -7.52 -7.03 -5.00
CA HIS A 75 -8.59 -7.38 -5.94
C HIS A 75 -8.34 -8.75 -6.57
N PRO A 76 -9.35 -9.31 -7.24
CA PRO A 76 -9.18 -10.60 -7.92
C PRO A 76 -8.11 -10.56 -9.01
N PHE A 77 -7.70 -11.75 -9.43
CA PHE A 77 -6.75 -11.95 -10.53
C PHE A 77 -5.37 -11.37 -10.22
N ASN A 78 -4.98 -11.41 -8.95
CA ASN A 78 -3.67 -10.93 -8.50
C ASN A 78 -3.45 -9.46 -8.89
N THR A 79 -4.45 -8.63 -8.63
CA THR A 79 -4.32 -7.20 -8.85
C THR A 79 -4.47 -6.44 -7.54
N PHE A 80 -3.99 -5.22 -7.51
CA PHE A 80 -4.20 -4.32 -6.39
C PHE A 80 -4.34 -2.89 -6.88
N SER A 81 -4.91 -2.05 -6.04
CA SER A 81 -5.07 -0.63 -6.35
C SER A 81 -4.44 0.22 -5.27
N ILE A 82 -4.04 1.43 -5.65
CA ILE A 82 -3.58 2.43 -4.68
C ILE A 82 -4.75 3.36 -4.42
N VAL A 83 -5.12 3.49 -3.15
CA VAL A 83 -6.27 4.30 -2.75
C VAL A 83 -5.83 5.65 -2.21
N TYR A 84 -4.72 5.66 -1.45
CA TYR A 84 -4.24 6.88 -0.83
C TYR A 84 -2.75 6.75 -0.55
N ILE A 85 -2.02 7.83 -0.78
CA ILE A 85 -0.62 7.95 -0.38
C ILE A 85 -0.49 9.30 0.30
N GLY A 86 0.10 9.33 1.47
CA GLY A 86 0.32 10.60 2.15
C GLY A 86 0.74 10.41 3.59
N SER A 87 0.53 11.45 4.36
CA SER A 87 0.87 11.47 5.77
C SER A 87 -0.20 10.75 6.58
N LEU A 88 0.23 10.04 7.62
CA LEU A 88 -0.71 9.42 8.55
C LEU A 88 -1.61 10.47 9.19
N ASP A 89 -1.05 11.62 9.51
CA ASP A 89 -1.79 12.69 10.17
C ASP A 89 -2.87 13.30 9.27
N ASP A 90 -2.62 13.29 7.98
CA ASP A 90 -3.55 13.89 7.01
C ASP A 90 -4.44 12.86 6.34
N SER A 91 -4.34 11.60 6.76
CA SER A 91 -5.11 10.55 6.11
C SER A 91 -6.59 10.72 6.41
N PRO A 92 -7.45 10.61 5.39
CA PRO A 92 -8.88 10.69 5.63
C PRO A 92 -9.38 9.38 6.21
N ASP A 93 -10.35 9.48 7.05
CA ASP A 93 -11.22 8.41 7.56
C ASP A 93 -10.75 6.98 7.33
N LEU A 94 -9.58 6.67 7.87
CA LEU A 94 -9.10 5.29 7.83
C LEU A 94 -9.61 4.58 9.06
N ASP A 95 -10.56 3.68 8.87
CA ASP A 95 -11.02 2.81 9.95
C ASP A 95 -10.02 1.68 10.09
N LEU A 96 -8.98 1.94 10.83
CA LEU A 96 -7.89 0.99 10.96
C LEU A 96 -8.05 0.13 12.21
N ASP A 97 -7.57 -1.09 12.12
CA ASP A 97 -7.43 -1.95 13.28
C ASP A 97 -6.22 -1.46 14.05
N VAL A 98 -6.47 -0.67 15.08
CA VAL A 98 -5.41 -0.14 15.93
C VAL A 98 -5.28 -1.09 17.09
N ALA A 99 -4.34 -1.96 16.96
CA ALA A 99 -4.07 -2.90 18.04
C ALA A 99 -3.49 -2.19 19.24
#